data_5d11b12b13875a62b316c59ff73ac6b7
#
_entry.id   5d11b12b13875a62b316c59ff73ac6b7
#
_cell.length_a   1.000
_cell.length_b   1.000
_cell.length_c   1.000
_cell.angle_alpha   90.00
_cell.angle_beta   90.00
_cell.angle_gamma   90.00
#
_symmetry.space_group_name_H-M   'P 1'
#
loop_
_entity.id
_entity.type
_entity.pdbx_description
1 polymer ?
#
loop_
_entity_poly.entity_id
_entity_poly.type
_entity_poly.pdbx_seq_one_letter_code
_entity_poly.pdbx_strand_id
1 'polypeptide(L)'
;REGTLVLETVFETEEGEVAIIDFMPPRTREPDLVRIVEGRRGRVPMQLQLIIRWDYGSIVPWVRKTPEGLSAVAGPDTLLLDTRVPLRGANFTTVADFSVGAGERIPFTLMWHRSHEPAPDRIDPEETLEFTQQWWREWSAQCTYQGPWREAVLRSLITLKALTYEPTGGITAAATTSLPEQLGGVRNWDYRFCWLRDATFTLYSLLTGGYTDEADAWRQ
;
A
#
# COMPACT_ATOMS: atom_id res chain seq x y z
N ARG A 1 -1.95 -3.01 -12.43
CA ARG A 1 -2.97 -3.72 -13.23
C ARG A 1 -4.05 -2.73 -13.62
N GLU A 2 -4.57 -2.86 -14.82
CA GLU A 2 -5.52 -1.91 -15.40
C GLU A 2 -6.77 -1.72 -14.53
N GLY A 3 -7.20 -0.46 -14.38
CA GLY A 3 -8.37 -0.08 -13.60
C GLY A 3 -8.25 -0.30 -12.09
N THR A 4 -7.04 -0.53 -11.57
CA THR A 4 -6.81 -0.84 -10.15
C THR A 4 -5.63 -0.07 -9.55
N LEU A 5 -5.47 -0.15 -8.22
CA LEU A 5 -4.23 0.22 -7.50
C LEU A 5 -3.33 -0.99 -7.19
N VAL A 6 -3.53 -2.11 -7.84
CA VAL A 6 -2.59 -3.22 -7.77
C VAL A 6 -1.42 -2.92 -8.68
N LEU A 7 -0.26 -2.66 -8.09
CA LEU A 7 0.99 -2.44 -8.82
C LEU A 7 1.65 -3.78 -9.12
N GLU A 8 1.99 -3.99 -10.37
CA GLU A 8 2.79 -5.13 -10.79
C GLU A 8 4.07 -4.63 -11.45
N THR A 9 5.22 -4.99 -10.86
CA THR A 9 6.55 -4.64 -11.36
C THR A 9 7.27 -5.91 -11.77
N VAL A 10 7.68 -6.00 -13.02
CA VAL A 10 8.38 -7.16 -13.56
C VAL A 10 9.86 -6.85 -13.64
N PHE A 11 10.68 -7.77 -13.16
CA PHE A 11 12.13 -7.72 -13.25
C PHE A 11 12.62 -8.92 -14.06
N GLU A 12 13.49 -8.65 -15.02
CA GLU A 12 14.18 -9.67 -15.81
C GLU A 12 15.66 -9.70 -15.43
N THR A 13 16.19 -10.90 -15.19
CA THR A 13 17.58 -11.17 -14.87
C THR A 13 18.11 -12.29 -15.77
N GLU A 14 19.41 -12.55 -15.73
CA GLU A 14 20.00 -13.68 -16.44
C GLU A 14 19.45 -15.03 -15.95
N GLU A 15 19.12 -15.14 -14.65
CA GLU A 15 18.59 -16.35 -14.03
C GLU A 15 17.10 -16.56 -14.26
N GLY A 16 16.36 -15.51 -14.63
CA GLY A 16 14.92 -15.64 -14.83
C GLY A 16 14.14 -14.33 -14.80
N GLU A 17 12.85 -14.47 -14.59
CA GLU A 17 11.88 -13.38 -14.51
C GLU A 17 11.07 -13.50 -13.23
N VAL A 18 10.89 -12.38 -12.53
CA VAL A 18 10.08 -12.28 -11.31
C VAL A 18 9.17 -11.06 -11.38
N ALA A 19 7.91 -11.22 -10.93
CA ALA A 19 6.99 -10.12 -10.72
C ALA A 19 6.83 -9.84 -9.22
N ILE A 20 6.80 -8.57 -8.87
CA ILE A 20 6.41 -8.09 -7.56
C ILE A 20 5.03 -7.46 -7.70
N ILE A 21 4.06 -7.98 -6.96
CA ILE A 21 2.68 -7.54 -6.96
C ILE A 21 2.41 -6.88 -5.60
N ASP A 22 2.22 -5.57 -5.62
CA ASP A 22 2.00 -4.76 -4.42
C ASP A 22 0.58 -4.20 -4.40
N PHE A 23 -0.11 -4.31 -3.28
CA PHE A 23 -1.42 -3.73 -3.10
C PHE A 23 -1.79 -3.51 -1.63
N MET A 24 -2.73 -2.61 -1.41
CA MET A 24 -3.46 -2.47 -0.16
C MET A 24 -4.92 -2.83 -0.44
N PRO A 25 -5.52 -3.78 0.27
CA PRO A 25 -6.94 -4.08 0.11
C PRO A 25 -7.80 -2.91 0.57
N PRO A 26 -9.04 -2.79 0.07
CA PRO A 26 -10.02 -1.88 0.66
C PRO A 26 -10.15 -2.14 2.15
N ARG A 27 -10.03 -1.07 2.94
CA ARG A 27 -9.96 -1.16 4.39
C ARG A 27 -11.27 -1.67 4.97
N THR A 28 -11.18 -2.69 5.81
CA THR A 28 -12.32 -3.17 6.61
C THR A 28 -12.24 -2.66 8.04
N ARG A 29 -11.09 -2.82 8.70
CA ARG A 29 -10.82 -2.34 10.04
C ARG A 29 -9.45 -1.69 10.12
N GLU A 30 -8.40 -2.49 9.95
CA GLU A 30 -7.01 -2.05 10.00
C GLU A 30 -6.38 -2.06 8.60
N PRO A 31 -5.34 -1.24 8.35
CA PRO A 31 -4.68 -1.22 7.04
C PRO A 31 -3.70 -2.38 6.89
N ASP A 32 -3.77 -3.03 5.73
CA ASP A 32 -2.84 -4.08 5.32
C ASP A 32 -2.07 -3.64 4.07
N LEU A 33 -0.80 -4.00 4.01
CA LEU A 33 0.01 -3.91 2.80
C LEU A 33 0.48 -5.32 2.42
N VAL A 34 0.09 -5.75 1.25
CA VAL A 34 0.44 -7.07 0.73
C VAL A 34 1.43 -6.94 -0.42
N ARG A 35 2.48 -7.72 -0.37
CA ARG A 35 3.43 -7.95 -1.46
C ARG A 35 3.46 -9.44 -1.80
N ILE A 36 3.26 -9.79 -3.06
CA ILE A 36 3.45 -11.15 -3.55
C ILE A 36 4.61 -11.15 -4.54
N VAL A 37 5.64 -11.95 -4.25
CA VAL A 37 6.75 -12.20 -5.17
C VAL A 37 6.42 -13.44 -5.96
N GLU A 38 6.26 -13.30 -7.28
CA GLU A 38 5.88 -14.35 -8.22
C GLU A 38 7.02 -14.69 -9.17
N GLY A 39 7.50 -15.91 -9.13
CA GLY A 39 8.45 -16.42 -10.11
C GLY A 39 7.76 -16.76 -11.43
N ARG A 40 8.18 -16.14 -12.52
CA ARG A 40 7.61 -16.37 -13.86
C ARG A 40 8.45 -17.29 -14.71
N ARG A 41 9.76 -17.15 -14.64
CA ARG A 41 10.72 -17.95 -15.40
C ARG A 41 12.01 -18.16 -14.60
N GLY A 42 12.61 -19.35 -14.70
CA GLY A 42 13.87 -19.66 -14.04
C GLY A 42 13.77 -19.73 -12.51
N ARG A 43 14.87 -19.42 -11.84
CA ARG A 43 14.96 -19.30 -10.38
C ARG A 43 15.78 -18.06 -10.01
N VAL A 44 15.13 -17.06 -9.46
CA VAL A 44 15.73 -15.75 -9.18
C VAL A 44 16.07 -15.65 -7.70
N PRO A 45 17.32 -15.36 -7.32
CA PRO A 45 17.68 -15.02 -5.95
C PRO A 45 17.12 -13.65 -5.58
N MET A 46 16.54 -13.55 -4.39
CA MET A 46 15.89 -12.37 -3.87
C MET A 46 16.42 -12.00 -2.50
N GLN A 47 16.44 -10.73 -2.19
CA GLN A 47 16.74 -10.21 -0.86
C GLN A 47 15.60 -9.34 -0.36
N LEU A 48 15.13 -9.60 0.86
CA LEU A 48 14.25 -8.71 1.61
C LEU A 48 15.10 -7.82 2.50
N GLN A 49 14.80 -6.53 2.48
CA GLN A 49 15.24 -5.57 3.49
C GLN A 49 14.03 -4.76 3.98
N LEU A 50 13.68 -4.89 5.26
CA LEU A 50 12.59 -4.16 5.89
C LEU A 50 13.16 -3.25 6.99
N ILE A 51 13.01 -1.94 6.78
CA ILE A 51 13.46 -0.90 7.71
C ILE A 51 12.22 -0.17 8.23
N ILE A 52 11.82 -0.49 9.46
CA ILE A 52 10.68 0.15 10.11
C ILE A 52 11.18 1.30 10.97
N ARG A 53 10.59 2.49 10.78
CA ARG A 53 10.85 3.69 11.59
C ARG A 53 9.55 4.44 11.77
N TRP A 54 9.29 4.89 13.00
CA TRP A 54 8.16 5.75 13.30
C TRP A 54 8.60 7.17 13.55
N ASP A 55 7.62 8.08 13.67
CA ASP A 55 7.82 9.48 14.00
C ASP A 55 8.93 10.13 13.16
N TYR A 56 8.70 10.16 11.85
CA TYR A 56 9.64 10.71 10.84
C TYR A 56 11.06 10.10 10.93
N GLY A 57 11.15 8.85 11.36
CA GLY A 57 12.43 8.13 11.46
C GLY A 57 13.10 8.17 12.82
N SER A 58 12.56 8.92 13.78
CA SER A 58 13.17 9.11 15.11
C SER A 58 13.07 7.87 16.00
N ILE A 59 12.05 7.01 15.79
CA ILE A 59 11.80 5.86 16.64
C ILE A 59 12.15 4.56 15.93
N VAL A 60 13.09 3.81 16.50
CA VAL A 60 13.43 2.44 16.13
C VAL A 60 12.56 1.49 16.93
N PRO A 61 11.79 0.58 16.30
CA PRO A 61 10.90 -0.33 17.00
C PRO A 61 11.64 -1.41 17.77
N TRP A 62 10.94 -1.95 18.77
CA TRP A 62 11.29 -3.22 19.37
C TRP A 62 10.77 -4.36 18.50
N VAL A 63 11.67 -5.15 17.91
CA VAL A 63 11.32 -6.24 16.98
C VAL A 63 11.44 -7.60 17.67
N ARG A 64 10.40 -8.43 17.56
CA ARG A 64 10.39 -9.82 18.05
C ARG A 64 9.96 -10.77 16.93
N LYS A 65 10.54 -11.96 16.90
CA LYS A 65 10.07 -13.04 16.04
C LYS A 65 8.76 -13.59 16.54
N THR A 66 7.87 -13.94 15.63
CA THR A 66 6.64 -14.71 15.86
C THR A 66 6.73 -16.02 15.06
N PRO A 67 5.87 -17.01 15.32
CA PRO A 67 5.83 -18.23 14.51
C PRO A 67 5.63 -17.98 13.02
N GLU A 68 4.98 -16.87 12.67
CA GLU A 68 4.56 -16.53 11.32
C GLU A 68 5.46 -15.48 10.64
N GLY A 69 6.37 -14.87 11.42
CA GLY A 69 7.23 -13.82 10.88
C GLY A 69 7.81 -12.93 11.98
N LEU A 70 7.34 -11.69 12.11
CA LEU A 70 7.78 -10.76 13.17
C LEU A 70 6.69 -9.80 13.63
N SER A 71 6.89 -9.28 14.85
CA SER A 71 6.15 -8.14 15.40
C SER A 71 7.13 -7.01 15.73
N ALA A 72 6.83 -5.79 15.29
CA ALA A 72 7.59 -4.58 15.56
C ALA A 72 6.71 -3.58 16.31
N VAL A 73 7.12 -3.17 17.51
CA VAL A 73 6.32 -2.32 18.41
C VAL A 73 7.06 -1.02 18.71
N ALA A 74 6.34 0.10 18.64
CA ALA A 74 6.85 1.41 19.05
C ALA A 74 5.70 2.25 19.65
N GLY A 75 5.69 2.38 20.99
CA GLY A 75 4.62 3.09 21.68
C GLY A 75 3.25 2.47 21.41
N PRO A 76 2.28 3.26 20.90
CA PRO A 76 0.93 2.78 20.64
C PRO A 76 0.80 1.93 19.36
N ASP A 77 1.86 1.81 18.58
CA ASP A 77 1.80 1.20 17.25
C ASP A 77 2.49 -0.16 17.20
N THR A 78 1.88 -1.09 16.49
CA THR A 78 2.45 -2.40 16.16
C THR A 78 2.33 -2.66 14.68
N LEU A 79 3.42 -3.17 14.07
CA LEU A 79 3.42 -3.77 12.74
C LEU A 79 3.71 -5.27 12.87
N LEU A 80 2.88 -6.07 12.22
CA LEU A 80 3.10 -7.50 12.06
C LEU A 80 3.53 -7.75 10.61
N LEU A 81 4.61 -8.49 10.41
CA LEU A 81 4.94 -9.04 9.10
C LEU A 81 4.68 -10.53 9.14
N ASP A 82 3.77 -10.99 8.29
CA ASP A 82 3.50 -12.41 8.07
C ASP A 82 4.18 -12.85 6.77
N THR A 83 5.01 -13.89 6.85
CA THR A 83 5.67 -14.52 5.71
C THR A 83 6.30 -15.85 6.11
N ARG A 84 6.36 -16.78 5.16
CA ARG A 84 7.07 -18.07 5.34
C ARG A 84 8.60 -17.98 5.16
N VAL A 85 9.11 -16.81 4.69
CA VAL A 85 10.55 -16.62 4.49
C VAL A 85 11.25 -16.46 5.84
N PRO A 86 12.35 -17.20 6.12
CA PRO A 86 13.10 -17.06 7.36
C PRO A 86 13.71 -15.66 7.51
N LEU A 87 13.31 -14.94 8.55
CA LEU A 87 13.76 -13.58 8.83
C LEU A 87 14.92 -13.55 9.83
N ARG A 88 15.84 -12.61 9.64
CA ARG A 88 16.93 -12.31 10.60
C ARG A 88 17.09 -10.81 10.82
N GLY A 89 17.48 -10.42 12.02
CA GLY A 89 17.83 -9.02 12.33
C GLY A 89 19.28 -8.73 11.95
N ALA A 90 19.53 -7.56 11.37
CA ALA A 90 20.87 -7.04 11.08
C ALA A 90 20.87 -5.51 11.14
N ASN A 91 21.67 -4.91 12.02
CA ASN A 91 21.84 -3.44 12.12
C ASN A 91 20.52 -2.67 12.19
N PHE A 92 19.63 -3.04 13.12
CA PHE A 92 18.29 -2.46 13.29
C PHE A 92 17.39 -2.55 12.04
N THR A 93 17.65 -3.54 11.20
CA THR A 93 16.92 -3.85 9.97
C THR A 93 16.54 -5.33 10.01
N THR A 94 15.40 -5.67 9.46
CA THR A 94 15.03 -7.07 9.19
C THR A 94 15.41 -7.42 7.78
N VAL A 95 16.13 -8.54 7.61
CA VAL A 95 16.60 -9.00 6.31
C VAL A 95 16.29 -10.48 6.12
N ALA A 96 16.16 -10.88 4.86
CA ALA A 96 16.10 -12.28 4.46
C ALA A 96 16.68 -12.46 3.06
N ASP A 97 17.33 -13.60 2.86
CA ASP A 97 17.78 -14.05 1.55
C ASP A 97 16.92 -15.28 1.19
N PHE A 98 16.33 -15.30 -0.01
CA PHE A 98 15.47 -16.38 -0.49
C PHE A 98 15.60 -16.49 -2.01
N SER A 99 14.97 -17.48 -2.61
CA SER A 99 14.85 -17.57 -4.06
C SER A 99 13.43 -17.94 -4.45
N VAL A 100 13.00 -17.47 -5.61
CA VAL A 100 11.69 -17.79 -6.16
C VAL A 100 11.86 -18.48 -7.50
N GLY A 101 11.22 -19.64 -7.65
CA GLY A 101 11.22 -20.44 -8.90
C GLY A 101 9.96 -20.15 -9.72
N ALA A 102 10.00 -20.54 -11.00
CA ALA A 102 8.83 -20.43 -11.89
C ALA A 102 7.61 -21.09 -11.28
N GLY A 103 6.48 -20.37 -11.22
CA GLY A 103 5.22 -20.80 -10.61
C GLY A 103 5.17 -20.70 -9.08
N GLU A 104 6.26 -20.36 -8.41
CA GLU A 104 6.25 -20.07 -6.98
C GLU A 104 5.69 -18.66 -6.70
N ARG A 105 4.89 -18.55 -5.62
CA ARG A 105 4.39 -17.29 -5.09
C ARG A 105 4.71 -17.20 -3.61
N ILE A 106 5.37 -16.12 -3.21
CA ILE A 106 5.83 -15.89 -1.84
C ILE A 106 5.21 -14.59 -1.34
N PRO A 107 4.20 -14.67 -0.46
CA PRO A 107 3.56 -13.49 0.09
C PRO A 107 4.34 -12.92 1.29
N PHE A 108 4.19 -11.62 1.44
CA PHE A 108 4.57 -10.81 2.59
C PHE A 108 3.37 -9.93 2.92
N THR A 109 2.77 -10.11 4.09
CA THR A 109 1.65 -9.29 4.55
C THR A 109 2.09 -8.45 5.73
N LEU A 110 2.03 -7.14 5.58
CA LEU A 110 2.35 -6.18 6.65
C LEU A 110 1.03 -5.61 7.16
N MET A 111 0.73 -5.86 8.45
CA MET A 111 -0.50 -5.48 9.13
C MET A 111 -0.17 -4.50 10.24
N TRP A 112 -0.92 -3.39 10.33
CA TRP A 112 -0.80 -2.46 11.44
C TRP A 112 -1.98 -2.61 12.39
N HIS A 113 -1.71 -2.49 13.70
CA HIS A 113 -2.75 -2.35 14.73
C HIS A 113 -2.22 -1.57 15.93
N ARG A 114 -3.11 -1.13 16.79
CA ARG A 114 -2.72 -0.51 18.06
C ARG A 114 -2.12 -1.54 19.01
N SER A 115 -1.00 -1.21 19.66
CA SER A 115 -0.25 -2.16 20.48
C SER A 115 -1.02 -2.71 21.70
N HIS A 116 -2.08 -2.02 22.14
CA HIS A 116 -2.95 -2.42 23.24
C HIS A 116 -4.21 -3.17 22.78
N GLU A 117 -4.42 -3.31 21.48
CA GLU A 117 -5.52 -4.07 20.88
C GLU A 117 -5.05 -5.48 20.47
N PRO A 118 -5.96 -6.45 20.38
CA PRO A 118 -5.62 -7.76 19.83
C PRO A 118 -5.06 -7.64 18.42
N ALA A 119 -4.16 -8.55 18.06
CA ALA A 119 -3.69 -8.65 16.69
C ALA A 119 -4.88 -8.89 15.74
N PRO A 120 -4.88 -8.28 14.53
CA PRO A 120 -5.90 -8.52 13.53
C PRO A 120 -5.89 -9.98 13.06
N ASP A 121 -7.02 -10.43 12.54
CA ASP A 121 -7.10 -11.72 11.87
C ASP A 121 -6.22 -11.72 10.62
N ARG A 122 -5.67 -12.88 10.32
CA ARG A 122 -4.85 -13.05 9.12
C ARG A 122 -5.72 -13.07 7.87
N ILE A 123 -5.20 -12.46 6.83
CA ILE A 123 -5.82 -12.51 5.50
C ILE A 123 -5.11 -13.54 4.63
N ASP A 124 -5.85 -14.18 3.71
CA ASP A 124 -5.25 -14.93 2.62
C ASP A 124 -4.80 -13.95 1.52
N PRO A 125 -3.50 -13.85 1.19
CA PRO A 125 -3.01 -12.88 0.24
C PRO A 125 -3.55 -13.06 -1.19
N GLU A 126 -3.85 -14.29 -1.60
CA GLU A 126 -4.34 -14.57 -2.95
C GLU A 126 -5.82 -14.21 -3.09
N GLU A 127 -6.65 -14.65 -2.16
CA GLU A 127 -8.08 -14.27 -2.12
C GLU A 127 -8.23 -12.75 -1.97
N THR A 128 -7.37 -12.13 -1.14
CA THR A 128 -7.37 -10.68 -0.94
C THR A 128 -6.94 -9.92 -2.20
N LEU A 129 -6.00 -10.46 -2.99
CA LEU A 129 -5.61 -9.88 -4.28
C LEU A 129 -6.78 -9.90 -5.27
N GLU A 130 -7.47 -11.05 -5.39
CA GLU A 130 -8.63 -11.19 -6.27
C GLU A 130 -9.76 -10.22 -5.87
N PHE A 131 -10.09 -10.19 -4.59
CA PHE A 131 -11.07 -9.25 -4.04
C PHE A 131 -10.70 -7.79 -4.32
N THR A 132 -9.45 -7.40 -4.06
CA THR A 132 -8.96 -6.03 -4.29
C THR A 132 -9.06 -5.62 -5.75
N GLN A 133 -8.70 -6.52 -6.68
CA GLN A 133 -8.81 -6.23 -8.10
C GLN A 133 -10.27 -6.07 -8.55
N GLN A 134 -11.13 -6.94 -8.07
CA GLN A 134 -12.55 -6.88 -8.41
C GLN A 134 -13.17 -5.59 -7.89
N TRP A 135 -12.92 -5.24 -6.63
CA TRP A 135 -13.41 -4.01 -6.01
C TRP A 135 -13.00 -2.76 -6.80
N TRP A 136 -11.71 -2.66 -7.18
CA TRP A 136 -11.23 -1.53 -7.98
C TRP A 136 -11.83 -1.49 -9.37
N ARG A 137 -12.03 -2.62 -10.03
CA ARG A 137 -12.66 -2.68 -11.36
C ARG A 137 -14.11 -2.26 -11.30
N GLU A 138 -14.85 -2.68 -10.30
CA GLU A 138 -16.24 -2.27 -10.08
C GLU A 138 -16.34 -0.78 -9.81
N TRP A 139 -15.47 -0.24 -8.97
CA TRP A 139 -15.38 1.20 -8.75
C TRP A 139 -15.01 1.94 -10.04
N SER A 140 -14.00 1.51 -10.76
CA SER A 140 -13.54 2.11 -12.02
C SER A 140 -14.60 2.08 -13.13
N ALA A 141 -15.46 1.07 -13.14
CA ALA A 141 -16.55 0.94 -14.13
C ALA A 141 -17.61 2.05 -14.02
N GLN A 142 -17.72 2.71 -12.87
CA GLN A 142 -18.66 3.82 -12.67
C GLN A 142 -18.25 5.10 -13.40
N CYS A 143 -17.01 5.21 -13.86
CA CYS A 143 -16.49 6.39 -14.54
C CYS A 143 -17.28 6.72 -15.81
N THR A 144 -17.95 7.89 -15.81
CA THR A 144 -18.80 8.36 -16.92
C THR A 144 -18.03 9.02 -18.06
N TYR A 145 -16.76 9.38 -17.87
CA TYR A 145 -15.97 10.02 -18.90
C TYR A 145 -15.67 9.06 -20.06
N GLN A 146 -15.97 9.48 -21.30
CA GLN A 146 -15.82 8.70 -22.55
C GLN A 146 -14.88 9.36 -23.57
N GLY A 147 -14.12 10.37 -23.17
CA GLY A 147 -13.21 11.09 -24.06
C GLY A 147 -11.92 10.32 -24.40
N PRO A 148 -11.07 10.89 -25.28
CA PRO A 148 -9.85 10.25 -25.77
C PRO A 148 -8.79 10.02 -24.67
N TRP A 149 -8.91 10.69 -23.53
CA TRP A 149 -7.99 10.59 -22.40
C TRP A 149 -8.52 9.70 -21.25
N ARG A 150 -9.44 8.76 -21.57
CA ARG A 150 -10.14 7.95 -20.56
C ARG A 150 -9.18 7.24 -19.60
N GLU A 151 -8.12 6.67 -20.10
CA GLU A 151 -7.12 5.97 -19.29
C GLU A 151 -6.45 6.91 -18.26
N ALA A 152 -5.98 8.07 -18.72
CA ALA A 152 -5.34 9.06 -17.85
C ALA A 152 -6.32 9.65 -16.83
N VAL A 153 -7.56 9.93 -17.24
CA VAL A 153 -8.62 10.41 -16.34
C VAL A 153 -8.94 9.37 -15.30
N LEU A 154 -9.17 8.12 -15.69
CA LEU A 154 -9.45 7.03 -14.76
C LEU A 154 -8.30 6.82 -13.77
N ARG A 155 -7.04 6.84 -14.24
CA ARG A 155 -5.87 6.74 -13.37
C ARG A 155 -5.82 7.87 -12.33
N SER A 156 -6.16 9.09 -12.73
CA SER A 156 -6.23 10.23 -11.82
C SER A 156 -7.35 10.06 -10.79
N LEU A 157 -8.54 9.63 -11.21
CA LEU A 157 -9.68 9.39 -10.31
C LEU A 157 -9.39 8.28 -9.29
N ILE A 158 -8.77 7.16 -9.72
CA ILE A 158 -8.29 6.08 -8.83
C ILE A 158 -7.31 6.63 -7.79
N THR A 159 -6.39 7.50 -8.19
CA THR A 159 -5.41 8.11 -7.27
C THR A 159 -6.11 9.01 -6.25
N LEU A 160 -7.08 9.82 -6.67
CA LEU A 160 -7.87 10.68 -5.77
C LEU A 160 -8.71 9.85 -4.80
N LYS A 161 -9.33 8.75 -5.27
CA LYS A 161 -10.04 7.81 -4.39
C LYS A 161 -9.12 7.22 -3.32
N ALA A 162 -7.89 6.85 -3.69
CA ALA A 162 -6.91 6.30 -2.75
C ALA A 162 -6.47 7.29 -1.66
N LEU A 163 -6.62 8.60 -1.89
CA LEU A 163 -6.33 9.65 -0.91
C LEU A 163 -7.51 9.91 0.04
N THR A 164 -8.64 9.25 -0.16
CA THR A 164 -9.81 9.34 0.71
C THR A 164 -9.68 8.36 1.87
N TYR A 165 -9.71 8.88 3.10
CA TYR A 165 -9.67 8.07 4.32
C TYR A 165 -11.07 7.57 4.65
N GLU A 166 -11.33 6.33 4.36
CA GLU A 166 -12.67 5.71 4.44
C GLU A 166 -13.38 5.93 5.79
N PRO A 167 -12.72 5.77 6.98
CA PRO A 167 -13.42 5.88 8.26
C PRO A 167 -14.04 7.25 8.55
N THR A 168 -13.59 8.32 7.89
CA THR A 168 -14.08 9.68 8.12
C THR A 168 -14.51 10.42 6.85
N GLY A 169 -14.30 9.82 5.68
CA GLY A 169 -14.47 10.51 4.39
C GLY A 169 -13.42 11.59 4.12
N GLY A 170 -12.50 11.87 5.04
CA GLY A 170 -11.48 12.90 4.91
C GLY A 170 -10.53 12.62 3.72
N ILE A 171 -10.12 13.68 3.02
CA ILE A 171 -9.26 13.57 1.84
C ILE A 171 -7.92 14.21 2.13
N THR A 172 -6.84 13.43 2.09
CA THR A 172 -5.49 13.96 2.25
C THR A 172 -5.00 14.62 0.96
N ALA A 173 -4.19 15.68 1.09
CA ALA A 173 -3.62 16.37 -0.07
C ALA A 173 -2.62 15.49 -0.84
N ALA A 174 -1.89 14.62 -0.14
CA ALA A 174 -1.05 13.57 -0.75
C ALA A 174 -0.78 12.45 0.26
N ALA A 175 -0.31 11.30 -0.23
CA ALA A 175 0.04 10.13 0.58
C ALA A 175 1.38 10.29 1.34
N THR A 176 2.17 11.31 1.02
CA THR A 176 3.54 11.51 1.54
C THR A 176 3.78 12.94 1.99
N THR A 177 4.92 13.15 2.65
CA THR A 177 5.52 14.48 2.79
C THR A 177 6.07 14.96 1.43
N SER A 178 6.23 16.29 1.28
CA SER A 178 6.88 16.84 0.08
C SER A 178 8.39 16.59 0.09
N LEU A 179 8.99 16.70 -1.07
CA LEU A 179 10.42 16.99 -1.17
C LEU A 179 10.67 18.44 -0.71
N PRO A 180 11.90 18.80 -0.28
CA PRO A 180 12.26 20.18 -0.04
C PRO A 180 12.03 21.04 -1.28
N GLU A 181 11.50 22.26 -1.12
CA GLU A 181 11.32 23.23 -2.22
C GLU A 181 12.65 23.57 -2.92
N GLN A 182 13.73 23.44 -2.19
CA GLN A 182 15.10 23.59 -2.67
C GLN A 182 15.95 22.45 -2.13
N LEU A 183 16.80 21.85 -2.97
CA LEU A 183 17.74 20.79 -2.56
C LEU A 183 18.60 21.26 -1.37
N GLY A 184 18.59 20.49 -0.29
CA GLY A 184 19.27 20.83 0.97
C GLY A 184 18.54 21.90 1.81
N GLY A 185 17.39 22.39 1.37
CA GLY A 185 16.58 23.36 2.11
C GLY A 185 15.74 22.73 3.21
N VAL A 186 15.21 23.58 4.10
CA VAL A 186 14.39 23.16 5.27
C VAL A 186 12.90 23.24 5.02
N ARG A 187 12.47 23.77 3.86
CA ARG A 187 11.05 23.89 3.51
C ARG A 187 10.54 22.63 2.87
N ASN A 188 10.04 21.71 3.68
CA ASN A 188 9.26 20.56 3.25
C ASN A 188 7.97 20.49 4.08
N TRP A 189 6.92 19.94 3.48
CA TRP A 189 5.57 19.99 4.01
C TRP A 189 5.02 18.58 4.15
N ASP A 190 4.26 18.35 5.21
CA ASP A 190 3.52 17.09 5.35
C ASP A 190 2.15 17.25 4.69
N TYR A 191 1.93 16.59 3.56
CA TYR A 191 0.68 16.63 2.81
C TYR A 191 -0.30 15.53 3.22
N ARG A 192 0.02 14.71 4.23
CA ARG A 192 -0.87 13.66 4.75
C ARG A 192 -2.00 14.21 5.63
N PHE A 193 -2.35 15.49 5.44
CA PHE A 193 -3.43 16.19 6.11
C PHE A 193 -4.53 16.59 5.14
N CYS A 194 -5.73 16.79 5.67
CA CYS A 194 -6.85 17.30 4.91
C CYS A 194 -6.73 18.82 4.74
N TRP A 195 -6.66 19.26 3.48
CA TRP A 195 -6.67 20.67 3.09
C TRP A 195 -7.98 20.97 2.37
N LEU A 196 -8.73 21.99 2.79
CA LEU A 196 -10.01 22.35 2.18
C LEU A 196 -9.92 22.56 0.66
N ARG A 197 -8.86 23.24 0.21
CA ARG A 197 -8.60 23.45 -1.23
C ARG A 197 -8.48 22.14 -1.98
N ASP A 198 -7.65 21.23 -1.50
CA ASP A 198 -7.34 19.94 -2.17
C ASP A 198 -8.55 19.03 -2.13
N ALA A 199 -9.24 18.95 -1.01
CA ALA A 199 -10.49 18.21 -0.86
C ALA A 199 -11.58 18.74 -1.80
N THR A 200 -11.73 20.04 -1.93
CA THR A 200 -12.71 20.66 -2.84
C THR A 200 -12.46 20.27 -4.30
N PHE A 201 -11.22 20.36 -4.76
CA PHE A 201 -10.89 19.97 -6.15
C PHE A 201 -10.99 18.46 -6.38
N THR A 202 -10.65 17.65 -5.37
CA THR A 202 -10.83 16.20 -5.44
C THR A 202 -12.31 15.82 -5.58
N LEU A 203 -13.16 16.37 -4.73
CA LEU A 203 -14.61 16.13 -4.78
C LEU A 203 -15.22 16.61 -6.11
N TYR A 204 -14.81 17.79 -6.58
CA TYR A 204 -15.25 18.28 -7.89
C TYR A 204 -14.85 17.31 -9.03
N SER A 205 -13.63 16.79 -9.01
CA SER A 205 -13.13 15.84 -10.00
C SER A 205 -13.88 14.51 -9.95
N LEU A 206 -14.13 13.99 -8.74
CA LEU A 206 -14.89 12.74 -8.53
C LEU A 206 -16.32 12.91 -9.01
N LEU A 207 -17.04 13.98 -8.63
CA LEU A 207 -18.40 14.28 -9.08
C LEU A 207 -18.48 14.39 -10.61
N THR A 208 -17.53 15.09 -11.23
CA THR A 208 -17.47 15.22 -12.70
C THR A 208 -17.21 13.88 -13.38
N GLY A 209 -16.46 12.97 -12.71
CA GLY A 209 -16.22 11.62 -13.16
C GLY A 209 -17.37 10.64 -12.96
N GLY A 210 -18.44 11.05 -12.24
CA GLY A 210 -19.63 10.23 -11.99
C GLY A 210 -19.68 9.57 -10.59
N TYR A 211 -18.75 9.92 -9.70
CA TYR A 211 -18.66 9.36 -8.35
C TYR A 211 -19.32 10.30 -7.32
N THR A 212 -20.48 9.93 -6.81
CA THR A 212 -21.29 10.74 -5.88
C THR A 212 -21.13 10.31 -4.42
N ASP A 213 -20.83 9.05 -4.18
CA ASP A 213 -20.77 8.47 -2.84
C ASP A 213 -19.66 9.10 -1.99
N GLU A 214 -18.53 9.47 -2.61
CA GLU A 214 -17.43 10.16 -1.96
C GLU A 214 -17.81 11.57 -1.47
N ALA A 215 -18.67 12.26 -2.23
CA ALA A 215 -19.18 13.58 -1.83
C ALA A 215 -20.16 13.49 -0.66
N ASP A 216 -20.96 12.44 -0.62
CA ASP A 216 -21.91 12.20 0.47
C ASP A 216 -21.16 11.80 1.76
N ALA A 217 -20.12 10.99 1.67
CA ALA A 217 -19.26 10.65 2.81
C ALA A 217 -18.53 11.89 3.38
N TRP A 218 -18.12 12.84 2.54
CA TRP A 218 -17.49 14.10 2.98
C TRP A 218 -18.43 15.02 3.76
N ARG A 219 -19.75 14.95 3.54
CA ARG A 219 -20.75 15.82 4.18
C ARG A 219 -21.11 15.40 5.61
N GLN A 220 -20.80 14.19 6.02
CA GLN A 220 -21.06 13.63 7.36
C GLN A 220 -20.00 14.02 8.37
#